data_310e96b7a874972b8c6fa9269465122b
#
_entry.id   310e96b7a874972b8c6fa9269465122b
#
_cell.length_a   1.000
_cell.length_b   1.000
_cell.length_c   1.000
_cell.angle_alpha   90.00
_cell.angle_beta   90.00
_cell.angle_gamma   90.00
#
_symmetry.space_group_name_H-M   'P 1'
#
loop_
_entity.id
_entity.type
_entity.pdbx_description
1 polymer ?
#
loop_
_entity_poly.entity_id
_entity_poly.type
_entity_poly.pdbx_seq_one_letter_code
_entity_poly.pdbx_strand_id
1 'polypeptide(L)'
;PIGTSFDMITRDLFLGETRGYWIGINGFCRTEILQQIFSDLQNPLYMKDSCIEDIRHYMNAKIGYAQVSLTEDWDEIVKNILSGPSVLLIDGFDQAIIMDVRTYPARGIDEPDTEKVTRGSRDGFVETMLFNTNLIRRRIRSPRLTFEVKSVGTESKTDVAIAYVKGSVNEELLDTLRKKLDSLEVTSLTMGTKSLEELLVHKRWYNPLPSLHSTERPDVACSYLMEGYILLIVDNSPETLILPCTIFQFTQSPEDYYKSPVVGNYFRLVRFGCIFISLLLMPLFLLITAYYPELSDKWKLLTSGRIPPINLIFYVLIVEFGLDLFKNSASLSSSRFSGSLSIVGGLIIGDIAVSLNWATVEVLFYASITLLWL
;
A
#
# COMPACT_ATOMS: atom_id res chain seq x y z
N PRO A 1 -6.90 -17.55 20.01
CA PRO A 1 -6.34 -17.02 18.78
C PRO A 1 -6.59 -15.53 18.56
N ILE A 2 -7.62 -14.95 19.20
CA ILE A 2 -8.00 -13.53 19.03
C ILE A 2 -7.03 -12.57 19.71
N GLY A 3 -6.35 -12.97 20.80
CA GLY A 3 -5.49 -12.11 21.62
C GLY A 3 -4.04 -11.92 21.14
N THR A 4 -3.67 -12.33 19.92
CA THR A 4 -2.27 -12.25 19.42
C THR A 4 -2.01 -11.14 18.41
N SER A 5 -3.04 -10.36 18.07
CA SER A 5 -2.90 -9.25 17.10
C SER A 5 -2.75 -7.93 17.83
N PHE A 6 -1.82 -7.09 17.39
CA PHE A 6 -1.52 -5.77 17.96
C PHE A 6 -2.72 -4.82 17.99
N ASP A 7 -3.60 -4.92 17.02
CA ASP A 7 -4.77 -4.07 16.91
C ASP A 7 -5.91 -4.45 17.88
N MET A 8 -5.78 -5.54 18.62
CA MET A 8 -6.78 -5.95 19.61
C MET A 8 -6.36 -5.54 21.01
N ILE A 9 -7.22 -4.79 21.68
CA ILE A 9 -7.05 -4.42 23.07
C ILE A 9 -8.04 -5.20 23.93
N THR A 10 -7.54 -5.71 25.02
CA THR A 10 -8.34 -6.40 26.02
C THR A 10 -8.08 -5.78 27.39
N ARG A 11 -9.13 -5.71 28.22
CA ARG A 11 -9.01 -5.18 29.58
C ARG A 11 -9.89 -5.96 30.55
N ASP A 12 -9.29 -6.39 31.67
CA ASP A 12 -10.03 -6.91 32.79
C ASP A 12 -10.72 -5.76 33.53
N LEU A 13 -11.99 -5.94 33.86
CA LEU A 13 -12.83 -5.01 34.62
C LEU A 13 -13.37 -5.71 35.84
N PHE A 14 -13.41 -5.00 36.96
CA PHE A 14 -14.06 -5.46 38.18
C PHE A 14 -15.41 -4.76 38.29
N LEU A 15 -16.48 -5.54 38.24
CA LEU A 15 -17.88 -5.11 38.30
C LEU A 15 -18.47 -5.53 39.64
N GLY A 16 -18.06 -4.85 40.72
CA GLY A 16 -18.29 -5.34 42.08
C GLY A 16 -17.44 -6.56 42.38
N GLU A 17 -18.06 -7.68 42.76
CA GLU A 17 -17.37 -8.96 43.01
C GLU A 17 -17.21 -9.80 41.71
N THR A 18 -17.91 -9.44 40.65
CA THR A 18 -17.89 -10.16 39.34
C THR A 18 -16.78 -9.62 38.46
N ARG A 19 -16.10 -10.51 37.75
CA ARG A 19 -15.09 -10.11 36.74
C ARG A 19 -15.77 -9.89 35.38
N GLY A 20 -15.36 -8.83 34.72
CA GLY A 20 -15.70 -8.58 33.32
C GLY A 20 -14.43 -8.55 32.47
N TYR A 21 -14.56 -8.94 31.23
CA TYR A 21 -13.50 -8.93 30.24
C TYR A 21 -13.93 -8.11 29.03
N TRP A 22 -13.32 -6.96 28.83
CA TRP A 22 -13.61 -6.09 27.71
C TRP A 22 -12.64 -6.33 26.54
N ILE A 23 -13.19 -6.35 25.31
CA ILE A 23 -12.45 -6.57 24.08
C ILE A 23 -12.85 -5.50 23.07
N GLY A 24 -11.87 -4.88 22.42
CA GLY A 24 -12.08 -3.91 21.34
C GLY A 24 -10.91 -3.81 20.40
N ILE A 25 -11.11 -3.13 19.27
CA ILE A 25 -10.06 -2.84 18.31
C ILE A 25 -9.48 -1.45 18.58
N ASN A 26 -8.15 -1.38 18.65
CA ASN A 26 -7.43 -0.14 18.87
C ASN A 26 -7.72 0.89 17.76
N GLY A 27 -8.13 2.08 18.16
CA GLY A 27 -8.44 3.17 17.23
C GLY A 27 -9.81 3.09 16.57
N PHE A 28 -10.64 2.06 16.83
CA PHE A 28 -12.02 2.02 16.35
C PHE A 28 -13.03 2.55 17.36
N CYS A 29 -12.69 2.61 18.62
CA CYS A 29 -13.62 3.06 19.67
C CYS A 29 -13.46 4.55 19.97
N ARG A 30 -14.58 5.25 20.19
CA ARG A 30 -14.57 6.61 20.73
C ARG A 30 -14.10 6.56 22.18
N THR A 31 -12.91 7.06 22.41
CA THR A 31 -12.25 6.99 23.73
C THR A 31 -13.07 7.67 24.81
N GLU A 32 -13.70 8.79 24.53
CA GLU A 32 -14.49 9.58 25.49
C GLU A 32 -15.72 8.81 25.96
N ILE A 33 -16.44 8.19 25.02
CA ILE A 33 -17.64 7.38 25.33
C ILE A 33 -17.25 6.14 26.09
N LEU A 34 -16.18 5.47 25.67
CA LEU A 34 -15.69 4.26 26.33
C LEU A 34 -15.24 4.56 27.76
N GLN A 35 -14.54 5.67 27.98
CA GLN A 35 -14.11 6.11 29.29
C GLN A 35 -15.32 6.42 30.20
N GLN A 36 -16.37 7.02 29.67
CA GLN A 36 -17.60 7.27 30.43
C GLN A 36 -18.27 5.94 30.79
N ILE A 37 -18.42 5.01 29.86
CA ILE A 37 -18.99 3.68 30.13
C ILE A 37 -18.18 2.97 31.22
N PHE A 38 -16.86 2.97 31.14
CA PHE A 38 -16.02 2.35 32.17
C PHE A 38 -16.17 3.04 33.53
N SER A 39 -16.28 4.37 33.55
CA SER A 39 -16.52 5.12 34.80
C SER A 39 -17.87 4.73 35.42
N ASP A 40 -18.91 4.59 34.61
CA ASP A 40 -20.25 4.19 35.09
C ASP A 40 -20.27 2.75 35.59
N LEU A 41 -19.63 1.84 34.86
CA LEU A 41 -19.51 0.42 35.25
C LEU A 41 -18.72 0.20 36.53
N GLN A 42 -17.71 1.03 36.79
CA GLN A 42 -16.81 0.92 37.96
C GLN A 42 -17.18 1.89 39.11
N ASN A 43 -18.32 2.56 39.05
CA ASN A 43 -18.71 3.57 40.04
C ASN A 43 -19.06 2.88 41.37
N PRO A 44 -18.35 3.18 42.49
CA PRO A 44 -18.58 2.57 43.80
C PRO A 44 -19.96 2.81 44.37
N LEU A 45 -20.62 3.92 44.02
CA LEU A 45 -21.97 4.24 44.48
C LEU A 45 -23.01 3.25 43.95
N TYR A 46 -22.75 2.59 42.85
CA TYR A 46 -23.61 1.61 42.20
C TYR A 46 -23.18 0.17 42.45
N MET A 47 -22.05 -0.05 43.15
CA MET A 47 -21.49 -1.38 43.45
C MET A 47 -22.11 -2.01 44.74
N LYS A 48 -23.12 -1.38 45.33
CA LYS A 48 -23.73 -1.90 46.58
C LYS A 48 -24.52 -3.21 46.42
N ASP A 49 -24.88 -3.57 45.17
CA ASP A 49 -25.54 -4.85 44.88
C ASP A 49 -24.47 -5.86 44.45
N SER A 50 -24.14 -6.75 45.35
CA SER A 50 -22.96 -7.63 45.33
C SER A 50 -23.01 -8.76 44.31
N CYS A 51 -24.10 -9.00 43.60
CA CYS A 51 -24.20 -9.99 42.51
C CYS A 51 -25.04 -9.47 41.35
N ILE A 52 -24.56 -9.67 40.15
CA ILE A 52 -25.35 -9.42 38.94
C ILE A 52 -26.28 -10.62 38.77
N GLU A 53 -27.59 -10.44 39.01
CA GLU A 53 -28.58 -11.52 38.87
C GLU A 53 -29.09 -11.65 37.42
N ASP A 54 -29.23 -10.51 36.69
CA ASP A 54 -29.69 -10.46 35.29
C ASP A 54 -28.81 -9.50 34.51
N ILE A 55 -28.16 -10.03 33.48
CA ILE A 55 -27.25 -9.28 32.58
C ILE A 55 -28.01 -8.20 31.81
N ARG A 56 -29.28 -8.46 31.41
CA ARG A 56 -30.10 -7.48 30.67
C ARG A 56 -30.49 -6.31 31.58
N HIS A 57 -30.88 -6.58 32.81
CA HIS A 57 -31.15 -5.53 33.78
C HIS A 57 -29.88 -4.72 34.07
N TYR A 58 -28.75 -5.40 34.27
CA TYR A 58 -27.46 -4.76 34.49
C TYR A 58 -27.06 -3.86 33.32
N MET A 59 -27.14 -4.34 32.07
CA MET A 59 -26.84 -3.58 30.88
C MET A 59 -27.66 -2.27 30.81
N ASN A 60 -29.00 -2.39 31.00
CA ASN A 60 -29.91 -1.25 30.91
C ASN A 60 -29.75 -0.24 32.04
N ALA A 61 -29.36 -0.72 33.22
CA ALA A 61 -29.20 0.12 34.41
C ALA A 61 -27.84 0.85 34.48
N LYS A 62 -26.77 0.22 33.95
CA LYS A 62 -25.39 0.69 34.12
C LYS A 62 -24.76 1.26 32.85
N ILE A 63 -25.26 0.91 31.67
CA ILE A 63 -24.71 1.41 30.39
C ILE A 63 -25.70 2.43 29.82
N GLY A 64 -25.41 3.71 30.05
CA GLY A 64 -26.24 4.82 29.56
C GLY A 64 -26.09 5.10 28.05
N TYR A 65 -25.59 4.13 27.26
CA TYR A 65 -25.37 4.27 25.83
C TYR A 65 -26.46 3.56 25.03
N ALA A 66 -26.99 4.22 23.98
CA ALA A 66 -28.18 3.72 23.28
C ALA A 66 -27.94 2.52 22.37
N GLN A 67 -26.74 2.39 21.81
CA GLN A 67 -26.42 1.31 20.87
C GLN A 67 -25.73 0.15 21.58
N VAL A 68 -26.51 -0.59 22.36
CA VAL A 68 -26.07 -1.75 23.13
C VAL A 68 -27.01 -2.92 22.87
N SER A 69 -26.46 -4.12 22.71
CA SER A 69 -27.20 -5.34 22.49
C SER A 69 -26.58 -6.52 23.24
N LEU A 70 -27.38 -7.57 23.46
CA LEU A 70 -26.93 -8.83 24.03
C LEU A 70 -26.96 -9.90 22.96
N THR A 71 -25.95 -10.77 22.95
CA THR A 71 -25.91 -11.96 22.09
C THR A 71 -25.23 -13.13 22.82
N GLU A 72 -25.65 -14.35 22.49
CA GLU A 72 -25.04 -15.61 22.94
C GLU A 72 -24.21 -16.26 21.83
N ASP A 73 -24.38 -15.79 20.58
CA ASP A 73 -23.72 -16.36 19.42
C ASP A 73 -22.27 -15.91 19.31
N TRP A 74 -21.36 -16.85 19.43
CA TRP A 74 -19.90 -16.60 19.32
C TRP A 74 -19.48 -16.08 17.94
N ASP A 75 -20.13 -16.52 16.87
CA ASP A 75 -19.83 -16.05 15.53
C ASP A 75 -20.24 -14.58 15.37
N GLU A 76 -21.37 -14.20 15.96
CA GLU A 76 -21.81 -12.82 16.02
C GLU A 76 -20.90 -11.95 16.90
N ILE A 77 -20.46 -12.46 18.05
CA ILE A 77 -19.50 -11.77 18.94
C ILE A 77 -18.20 -11.48 18.18
N VAL A 78 -17.60 -12.49 17.55
CA VAL A 78 -16.37 -12.35 16.79
C VAL A 78 -16.55 -11.39 15.62
N LYS A 79 -17.64 -11.50 14.87
CA LYS A 79 -17.98 -10.60 13.77
C LYS A 79 -18.10 -9.14 14.24
N ASN A 80 -18.74 -8.89 15.37
CA ASN A 80 -18.88 -7.56 15.94
C ASN A 80 -17.52 -6.99 16.36
N ILE A 81 -16.71 -7.73 17.12
CA ILE A 81 -15.37 -7.28 17.51
C ILE A 81 -14.57 -6.86 16.26
N LEU A 82 -14.52 -7.71 15.24
CA LEU A 82 -13.75 -7.46 14.02
C LEU A 82 -14.33 -6.36 13.13
N SER A 83 -15.59 -5.99 13.31
CA SER A 83 -16.22 -4.87 12.61
C SER A 83 -16.17 -3.56 13.37
N GLY A 84 -15.63 -3.56 14.62
CA GLY A 84 -15.34 -2.36 15.39
C GLY A 84 -16.14 -2.10 16.64
N PRO A 85 -17.35 -2.65 16.87
CA PRO A 85 -17.99 -2.61 18.19
C PRO A 85 -17.09 -3.21 19.26
N SER A 86 -17.18 -2.70 20.46
CA SER A 86 -16.55 -3.32 21.62
C SER A 86 -17.48 -4.32 22.30
N VAL A 87 -16.89 -5.32 22.93
CA VAL A 87 -17.63 -6.39 23.60
C VAL A 87 -17.19 -6.49 25.04
N LEU A 88 -18.15 -6.66 25.94
CA LEU A 88 -17.94 -6.93 27.34
C LEU A 88 -18.50 -8.32 27.68
N LEU A 89 -17.64 -9.21 28.12
CA LEU A 89 -17.97 -10.52 28.66
C LEU A 89 -18.00 -10.40 30.20
N ILE A 90 -18.99 -10.97 30.84
CA ILE A 90 -19.14 -10.94 32.32
C ILE A 90 -19.12 -12.39 32.83
N ASP A 91 -18.29 -12.65 33.81
CA ASP A 91 -18.15 -13.98 34.39
C ASP A 91 -19.46 -14.47 34.98
N GLY A 92 -19.81 -15.72 34.70
CA GLY A 92 -21.07 -16.34 35.14
C GLY A 92 -22.26 -16.16 34.19
N PHE A 93 -22.08 -15.48 33.05
CA PHE A 93 -23.13 -15.31 32.03
C PHE A 93 -22.70 -15.83 30.66
N ASP A 94 -23.62 -16.48 29.95
CA ASP A 94 -23.42 -17.00 28.58
C ASP A 94 -23.64 -15.92 27.53
N GLN A 95 -24.09 -14.73 27.90
CA GLN A 95 -24.40 -13.61 27.04
C GLN A 95 -23.26 -12.58 27.07
N ALA A 96 -22.92 -12.02 25.90
CA ALA A 96 -22.00 -10.92 25.76
C ALA A 96 -22.74 -9.59 25.53
N ILE A 97 -22.26 -8.51 26.11
CA ILE A 97 -22.75 -7.16 25.86
C ILE A 97 -21.94 -6.56 24.71
N ILE A 98 -22.61 -6.25 23.60
CA ILE A 98 -22.02 -5.56 22.46
C ILE A 98 -22.34 -4.07 22.57
N MET A 99 -21.31 -3.24 22.48
CA MET A 99 -21.43 -1.77 22.53
C MET A 99 -20.91 -1.17 21.22
N ASP A 100 -21.79 -0.58 20.43
CA ASP A 100 -21.39 0.02 19.16
C ASP A 100 -20.88 1.45 19.35
N VAL A 101 -19.72 1.59 19.93
CA VAL A 101 -19.00 2.86 20.15
C VAL A 101 -18.03 3.19 19.02
N ARG A 102 -18.29 2.67 17.79
CA ARG A 102 -17.37 2.80 16.67
C ARG A 102 -17.16 4.23 16.22
N THR A 103 -15.92 4.51 15.87
CA THR A 103 -15.54 5.61 14.99
C THR A 103 -14.45 5.10 14.08
N TYR A 104 -14.78 4.97 12.78
CA TYR A 104 -13.73 4.63 11.83
C TYR A 104 -12.83 5.83 11.60
N PRO A 105 -11.51 5.64 11.54
CA PRO A 105 -10.62 6.69 11.09
C PRO A 105 -11.07 7.11 9.68
N ALA A 106 -11.49 8.34 9.55
CA ALA A 106 -11.83 8.95 8.28
C ALA A 106 -10.78 10.03 8.01
N ARG A 107 -9.98 9.84 6.97
CA ARG A 107 -9.17 10.89 6.39
C ARG A 107 -10.10 11.87 5.67
N GLY A 108 -9.69 13.15 5.59
CA GLY A 108 -10.23 14.05 4.56
C GLY A 108 -10.08 13.37 3.17
N ILE A 109 -10.91 13.76 2.21
CA ILE A 109 -11.01 13.14 0.88
C ILE A 109 -9.73 13.43 0.08
N ASP A 110 -8.63 12.74 0.39
CA ASP A 110 -7.39 12.83 -0.37
C ASP A 110 -7.07 11.45 -0.95
N GLU A 111 -7.21 11.35 -2.25
CA GLU A 111 -6.77 10.21 -3.04
C GLU A 111 -5.25 10.29 -3.22
N PRO A 112 -4.52 9.14 -3.14
CA PRO A 112 -3.10 9.12 -3.40
C PRO A 112 -2.77 9.72 -4.77
N ASP A 113 -1.79 10.62 -4.82
CA ASP A 113 -1.42 11.28 -6.08
C ASP A 113 -0.79 10.32 -7.09
N THR A 114 -0.10 9.30 -6.61
CA THR A 114 0.66 8.34 -7.40
C THR A 114 -0.19 7.20 -7.96
N GLU A 115 -1.30 6.85 -7.29
CA GLU A 115 -2.14 5.69 -7.64
C GLU A 115 -3.61 6.09 -7.83
N LYS A 116 -3.88 7.18 -8.55
CA LYS A 116 -5.25 7.65 -8.85
C LYS A 116 -6.01 6.65 -9.70
N VAL A 117 -7.28 6.45 -9.38
CA VAL A 117 -8.19 5.60 -10.16
C VAL A 117 -9.46 6.35 -10.53
N THR A 118 -9.98 6.08 -11.72
CA THR A 118 -11.24 6.70 -12.19
C THR A 118 -12.47 6.14 -11.48
N ARG A 119 -12.41 4.89 -11.05
CA ARG A 119 -13.45 4.22 -10.25
C ARG A 119 -12.78 3.44 -9.12
N GLY A 120 -13.40 3.44 -7.96
CA GLY A 120 -12.93 2.66 -6.82
C GLY A 120 -12.89 3.47 -5.53
N SER A 121 -12.25 2.90 -4.53
CA SER A 121 -12.00 3.58 -3.26
C SER A 121 -11.04 4.74 -3.47
N ARG A 122 -11.26 5.82 -2.75
CA ARG A 122 -10.36 6.98 -2.73
C ARG A 122 -9.58 7.09 -1.43
N ASP A 123 -9.69 6.06 -0.57
CA ASP A 123 -8.92 6.00 0.66
C ASP A 123 -7.45 5.76 0.32
N GLY A 124 -6.56 6.55 0.90
CA GLY A 124 -5.11 6.33 0.89
C GLY A 124 -4.58 6.01 2.27
N PHE A 125 -3.42 5.38 2.35
CA PHE A 125 -2.67 5.25 3.58
C PHE A 125 -2.17 6.62 4.06
N VAL A 126 -1.93 6.73 5.36
CA VAL A 126 -1.46 7.95 6.02
C VAL A 126 -0.15 7.66 6.77
N GLU A 127 0.48 8.68 7.30
CA GLU A 127 1.74 8.53 8.04
C GLU A 127 1.60 7.74 9.34
N THR A 128 0.40 7.68 9.94
CA THR A 128 0.15 6.99 11.21
C THR A 128 -0.14 5.52 11.00
N MET A 129 0.76 4.64 11.46
CA MET A 129 0.66 3.18 11.34
C MET A 129 -0.68 2.63 11.86
N LEU A 130 -1.19 3.12 13.00
CA LEU A 130 -2.45 2.67 13.58
C LEU A 130 -3.64 2.92 12.65
N PHE A 131 -3.69 4.06 11.96
CA PHE A 131 -4.75 4.32 10.98
C PHE A 131 -4.64 3.37 9.78
N ASN A 132 -3.44 3.06 9.34
CA ASN A 132 -3.20 2.15 8.22
C ASN A 132 -3.63 0.72 8.56
N THR A 133 -3.30 0.21 9.75
CA THR A 133 -3.78 -1.10 10.22
C THR A 133 -5.31 -1.13 10.32
N ASN A 134 -5.93 -0.05 10.77
CA ASN A 134 -7.38 0.07 10.87
C ASN A 134 -8.07 0.11 9.50
N LEU A 135 -7.50 0.78 8.50
CA LEU A 135 -8.03 0.77 7.12
C LEU A 135 -8.04 -0.65 6.53
N ILE A 136 -7.01 -1.44 6.82
CA ILE A 136 -6.91 -2.85 6.42
C ILE A 136 -7.93 -3.69 7.19
N ARG A 137 -8.00 -3.55 8.52
CA ARG A 137 -8.93 -4.30 9.39
C ARG A 137 -10.39 -4.04 9.02
N ARG A 138 -10.75 -2.81 8.71
CA ARG A 138 -12.09 -2.44 8.24
C ARG A 138 -12.52 -3.22 6.99
N ARG A 139 -11.57 -3.52 6.09
CA ARG A 139 -11.81 -4.25 4.84
C ARG A 139 -11.76 -5.77 5.03
N ILE A 140 -10.82 -6.25 5.84
CA ILE A 140 -10.63 -7.69 6.11
C ILE A 140 -11.04 -7.97 7.57
N ARG A 141 -12.31 -8.33 7.75
CA ARG A 141 -12.90 -8.66 9.06
C ARG A 141 -12.73 -10.14 9.39
N SER A 142 -11.52 -10.66 9.22
CA SER A 142 -11.20 -12.05 9.49
C SER A 142 -10.37 -12.19 10.77
N PRO A 143 -10.68 -13.16 11.65
CA PRO A 143 -9.85 -13.44 12.82
C PRO A 143 -8.46 -13.97 12.47
N ARG A 144 -8.26 -14.43 11.22
CA ARG A 144 -6.96 -14.87 10.72
C ARG A 144 -6.02 -13.72 10.35
N LEU A 145 -6.54 -12.51 10.10
CA LEU A 145 -5.71 -11.34 9.87
C LEU A 145 -4.98 -10.98 11.18
N THR A 146 -3.67 -10.88 11.12
CA THR A 146 -2.82 -10.64 12.29
C THR A 146 -1.85 -9.51 11.97
N PHE A 147 -1.65 -8.63 12.95
CA PHE A 147 -0.64 -7.59 12.93
C PHE A 147 0.36 -7.86 14.05
N GLU A 148 1.64 -7.92 13.72
CA GLU A 148 2.76 -8.01 14.66
C GLU A 148 3.56 -6.73 14.57
N VAL A 149 3.85 -6.07 15.69
CA VAL A 149 4.63 -4.84 15.68
C VAL A 149 6.02 -5.12 16.21
N LYS A 150 7.01 -4.62 15.50
CA LYS A 150 8.43 -4.62 15.88
C LYS A 150 8.97 -3.21 15.79
N SER A 151 9.81 -2.83 16.75
CA SER A 151 10.48 -1.54 16.75
C SER A 151 11.88 -1.70 16.14
N VAL A 152 12.20 -0.90 15.13
CA VAL A 152 13.47 -0.93 14.39
C VAL A 152 14.22 0.37 14.56
N GLY A 153 15.55 0.27 14.76
CA GLY A 153 16.44 1.40 15.01
C GLY A 153 16.72 1.63 16.50
N THR A 154 17.99 1.87 16.83
CA THR A 154 18.41 2.08 18.22
C THR A 154 17.97 3.44 18.77
N GLU A 155 17.97 4.47 17.92
CA GLU A 155 17.59 5.84 18.29
C GLU A 155 16.15 6.17 17.85
N SER A 156 15.77 5.88 16.59
CA SER A 156 14.44 6.24 16.09
C SER A 156 13.34 5.36 16.67
N LYS A 157 13.65 4.10 16.98
CA LYS A 157 12.67 3.09 17.49
C LYS A 157 11.36 3.13 16.69
N THR A 158 11.51 3.16 15.36
CA THR A 158 10.37 3.27 14.45
C THR A 158 9.57 1.98 14.46
N ASP A 159 8.27 2.07 14.67
CA ASP A 159 7.39 0.91 14.69
C ASP A 159 7.10 0.42 13.27
N VAL A 160 7.24 -0.89 13.09
CA VAL A 160 6.97 -1.60 11.83
C VAL A 160 5.95 -2.70 12.12
N ALA A 161 4.78 -2.61 11.52
CA ALA A 161 3.77 -3.65 11.61
C ALA A 161 3.89 -4.63 10.45
N ILE A 162 3.99 -5.91 10.77
CA ILE A 162 3.92 -7.03 9.84
C ILE A 162 2.46 -7.49 9.79
N ALA A 163 1.81 -7.34 8.65
CA ALA A 163 0.44 -7.79 8.45
C ALA A 163 0.41 -9.03 7.55
N TYR A 164 -0.35 -10.04 7.96
CA TYR A 164 -0.51 -11.29 7.21
C TYR A 164 -1.80 -12.02 7.59
N VAL A 165 -2.24 -12.96 6.74
CA VAL A 165 -3.41 -13.80 6.99
C VAL A 165 -2.95 -15.21 7.36
N LYS A 166 -3.19 -15.64 8.59
CA LYS A 166 -2.85 -17.00 9.07
C LYS A 166 -3.47 -18.08 8.18
N GLY A 167 -2.66 -19.05 7.80
CA GLY A 167 -3.07 -20.17 6.94
C GLY A 167 -3.12 -19.86 5.45
N SER A 168 -2.80 -18.61 5.03
CA SER A 168 -2.61 -18.26 3.62
C SER A 168 -1.18 -17.81 3.34
N VAL A 169 -0.49 -17.28 4.36
CA VAL A 169 0.89 -16.81 4.27
C VAL A 169 1.89 -17.95 4.16
N ASN A 170 3.00 -17.71 3.48
CA ASN A 170 4.16 -18.62 3.51
C ASN A 170 4.91 -18.42 4.85
N GLU A 171 4.81 -19.40 5.74
CA GLU A 171 5.40 -19.35 7.10
C GLU A 171 6.94 -19.26 7.07
N GLU A 172 7.61 -19.92 6.12
CA GLU A 172 9.06 -19.86 5.99
C GLU A 172 9.54 -18.45 5.63
N LEU A 173 8.80 -17.77 4.74
CA LEU A 173 9.08 -16.39 4.36
C LEU A 173 8.83 -15.46 5.55
N LEU A 174 7.73 -15.67 6.28
CA LEU A 174 7.37 -14.88 7.46
C LEU A 174 8.44 -14.99 8.55
N ASP A 175 8.91 -16.21 8.84
CA ASP A 175 9.97 -16.43 9.82
C ASP A 175 11.32 -15.85 9.39
N THR A 176 11.62 -15.92 8.09
CA THR A 176 12.82 -15.27 7.54
C THR A 176 12.75 -13.77 7.69
N LEU A 177 11.59 -13.18 7.44
CA LEU A 177 11.36 -11.75 7.59
C LEU A 177 11.48 -11.32 9.07
N ARG A 178 10.88 -12.07 10.00
CA ARG A 178 10.99 -11.81 11.44
C ARG A 178 12.45 -11.80 11.91
N LYS A 179 13.21 -12.82 11.50
CA LYS A 179 14.65 -12.92 11.81
C LYS A 179 15.45 -11.76 11.22
N LYS A 180 15.14 -11.37 9.98
CA LYS A 180 15.80 -10.22 9.36
C LYS A 180 15.51 -8.92 10.11
N LEU A 181 14.25 -8.66 10.43
CA LEU A 181 13.89 -7.45 11.20
C LEU A 181 14.56 -7.42 12.57
N ASP A 182 14.64 -8.57 13.26
CA ASP A 182 15.31 -8.68 14.56
C ASP A 182 16.84 -8.50 14.49
N SER A 183 17.42 -8.79 13.32
CA SER A 183 18.88 -8.64 13.10
C SER A 183 19.29 -7.28 12.56
N LEU A 184 18.37 -6.34 12.37
CA LEU A 184 18.70 -5.01 11.87
C LEU A 184 19.34 -4.16 12.95
N GLU A 185 20.66 -3.95 12.83
CA GLU A 185 21.44 -3.04 13.68
C GLU A 185 21.61 -1.69 12.98
N VAL A 186 20.59 -0.86 13.03
CA VAL A 186 20.60 0.50 12.43
C VAL A 186 20.24 1.54 13.46
N THR A 187 20.76 2.75 13.28
CA THR A 187 20.49 3.85 14.20
C THR A 187 19.07 4.39 14.01
N SER A 188 18.64 4.58 12.76
CA SER A 188 17.34 5.16 12.46
C SER A 188 16.81 4.77 11.08
N LEU A 189 15.47 4.75 10.94
CA LEU A 189 14.74 4.63 9.65
C LEU A 189 14.26 6.02 9.21
N THR A 190 15.17 6.88 8.77
CA THR A 190 14.86 8.29 8.47
C THR A 190 13.94 8.48 7.27
N MET A 191 14.00 7.59 6.28
CA MET A 191 13.19 7.63 5.07
C MET A 191 12.06 6.58 5.10
N GLY A 192 11.65 6.15 6.30
CA GLY A 192 10.55 5.23 6.50
C GLY A 192 10.64 3.93 5.69
N THR A 193 9.65 3.67 4.87
CA THR A 193 9.56 2.49 3.99
C THR A 193 10.77 2.31 3.10
N LYS A 194 11.32 3.39 2.56
CA LYS A 194 12.49 3.32 1.67
C LYS A 194 13.74 2.83 2.38
N SER A 195 14.00 3.35 3.59
CA SER A 195 15.11 2.87 4.42
C SER A 195 14.95 1.39 4.76
N LEU A 196 13.74 0.98 5.10
CA LEU A 196 13.45 -0.43 5.41
C LEU A 196 13.63 -1.33 4.18
N GLU A 197 13.17 -0.90 2.99
CA GLU A 197 13.41 -1.62 1.73
C GLU A 197 14.90 -1.89 1.51
N GLU A 198 15.73 -0.87 1.66
CA GLU A 198 17.18 -0.99 1.43
C GLU A 198 17.88 -1.91 2.42
N LEU A 199 17.40 -1.96 3.66
CA LEU A 199 17.91 -2.85 4.70
C LEU A 199 17.48 -4.30 4.52
N LEU A 200 16.25 -4.53 4.09
CA LEU A 200 15.73 -5.87 3.88
C LEU A 200 16.27 -6.55 2.63
N VAL A 201 16.62 -5.76 1.60
CA VAL A 201 17.01 -6.29 0.31
C VAL A 201 18.45 -5.94 0.00
N HIS A 202 19.28 -6.97 -0.26
CA HIS A 202 20.62 -6.77 -0.79
C HIS A 202 20.53 -6.28 -2.24
N LYS A 203 20.50 -4.97 -2.45
CA LYS A 203 20.57 -4.38 -3.79
C LYS A 203 21.94 -4.65 -4.41
N ARG A 204 21.92 -5.38 -5.52
CA ARG A 204 23.10 -5.49 -6.39
C ARG A 204 23.15 -4.23 -7.24
N TRP A 205 24.32 -3.56 -7.28
CA TRP A 205 24.52 -2.27 -7.98
C TRP A 205 24.10 -2.26 -9.45
N TYR A 206 24.07 -3.43 -10.10
CA TYR A 206 23.69 -3.60 -11.50
C TYR A 206 22.19 -3.95 -11.70
N ASN A 207 21.42 -4.10 -10.63
CA ASN A 207 19.99 -4.36 -10.74
C ASN A 207 19.19 -3.06 -10.52
N PRO A 208 18.69 -2.42 -11.59
CA PRO A 208 17.91 -1.19 -11.48
C PRO A 208 16.48 -1.44 -10.99
N LEU A 209 15.99 -2.70 -11.03
CA LEU A 209 14.62 -3.01 -10.69
C LEU A 209 14.38 -2.87 -9.17
N PRO A 210 13.24 -2.31 -8.76
CA PRO A 210 12.86 -2.30 -7.36
C PRO A 210 12.65 -3.74 -6.88
N SER A 211 13.00 -3.97 -5.64
CA SER A 211 13.00 -5.32 -5.06
C SER A 211 11.74 -5.63 -4.26
N LEU A 212 11.01 -4.59 -3.88
CA LEU A 212 9.72 -4.68 -3.20
C LEU A 212 8.71 -3.82 -3.96
N HIS A 213 7.46 -4.21 -3.88
CA HIS A 213 6.36 -3.42 -4.41
C HIS A 213 5.75 -2.60 -3.26
N SER A 214 5.54 -1.30 -3.46
CA SER A 214 4.86 -0.44 -2.50
C SER A 214 3.51 0.00 -3.04
N THR A 215 2.57 0.27 -2.15
CA THR A 215 1.27 0.85 -2.50
C THR A 215 0.81 1.82 -1.41
N GLU A 216 0.21 2.92 -1.83
CA GLU A 216 -0.47 3.88 -0.96
C GLU A 216 -1.95 3.53 -0.77
N ARG A 217 -2.45 2.46 -1.42
CA ARG A 217 -3.85 2.10 -1.48
C ARG A 217 -4.22 0.92 -0.58
N PRO A 218 -5.10 1.12 0.41
CA PRO A 218 -5.58 0.04 1.28
C PRO A 218 -6.35 -1.08 0.55
N ASP A 219 -7.04 -0.77 -0.56
CA ASP A 219 -7.78 -1.76 -1.35
C ASP A 219 -6.83 -2.72 -2.08
N VAL A 220 -5.75 -2.20 -2.67
CA VAL A 220 -4.70 -2.99 -3.31
C VAL A 220 -3.97 -3.85 -2.27
N ALA A 221 -3.55 -3.25 -1.16
CA ALA A 221 -2.88 -3.96 -0.06
C ALA A 221 -3.74 -5.13 0.48
N CYS A 222 -5.05 -4.91 0.64
CA CYS A 222 -5.96 -5.97 1.07
C CYS A 222 -6.09 -7.11 0.06
N SER A 223 -6.07 -6.83 -1.24
CA SER A 223 -6.08 -7.86 -2.28
C SER A 223 -4.87 -8.78 -2.17
N TYR A 224 -3.67 -8.21 -2.01
CA TYR A 224 -2.45 -8.99 -1.82
C TYR A 224 -2.46 -9.80 -0.53
N LEU A 225 -2.96 -9.25 0.59
CA LEU A 225 -3.11 -10.02 1.84
C LEU A 225 -3.99 -11.25 1.68
N MET A 226 -5.10 -11.13 0.94
CA MET A 226 -5.99 -12.27 0.68
C MET A 226 -5.36 -13.32 -0.23
N GLU A 227 -4.39 -12.93 -1.07
CA GLU A 227 -3.60 -13.83 -1.90
C GLU A 227 -2.43 -14.49 -1.12
N GLY A 228 -2.23 -14.14 0.16
CA GLY A 228 -1.20 -14.74 1.03
C GLY A 228 0.12 -13.97 1.07
N TYR A 229 0.15 -12.74 0.56
CA TYR A 229 1.30 -11.85 0.69
C TYR A 229 1.42 -11.28 2.11
N ILE A 230 2.62 -10.81 2.44
CA ILE A 230 2.93 -10.12 3.69
C ILE A 230 3.01 -8.62 3.40
N LEU A 231 2.42 -7.80 4.26
CA LEU A 231 2.59 -6.35 4.21
C LEU A 231 3.49 -5.88 5.35
N LEU A 232 4.34 -4.89 5.06
CA LEU A 232 5.07 -4.14 6.06
C LEU A 232 4.55 -2.70 6.05
N ILE A 233 4.02 -2.28 7.18
CA ILE A 233 3.50 -0.95 7.43
C ILE A 233 4.49 -0.26 8.36
N VAL A 234 5.14 0.79 7.86
CA VAL A 234 6.15 1.54 8.61
C VAL A 234 5.51 2.82 9.13
N ASP A 235 5.71 3.12 10.40
CA ASP A 235 5.22 4.37 10.98
C ASP A 235 5.90 5.57 10.30
N ASN A 236 5.20 6.69 10.22
CA ASN A 236 5.61 7.91 9.50
C ASN A 236 5.76 7.71 7.97
N SER A 237 5.07 6.73 7.39
CA SER A 237 5.07 6.51 5.93
C SER A 237 3.67 6.25 5.41
N PRO A 238 3.24 6.96 4.34
CA PRO A 238 1.90 6.81 3.76
C PRO A 238 1.81 5.64 2.76
N GLU A 239 2.79 4.76 2.74
CA GLU A 239 2.85 3.59 1.86
C GLU A 239 3.17 2.31 2.62
N THR A 240 2.76 1.18 2.06
CA THR A 240 3.05 -0.15 2.61
C THR A 240 3.86 -0.97 1.61
N LEU A 241 4.80 -1.77 2.12
CA LEU A 241 5.59 -2.68 1.31
C LEU A 241 4.92 -4.04 1.24
N ILE A 242 4.94 -4.66 0.06
CA ILE A 242 4.32 -5.96 -0.25
C ILE A 242 5.42 -6.98 -0.54
N LEU A 243 5.36 -8.14 0.14
CA LEU A 243 6.30 -9.25 0.01
C LEU A 243 5.58 -10.59 -0.20
N PRO A 244 6.15 -11.50 -1.01
CA PRO A 244 7.27 -11.32 -1.94
C PRO A 244 6.88 -10.48 -3.15
N CYS A 245 7.86 -9.92 -3.86
CA CYS A 245 7.59 -9.15 -5.08
C CYS A 245 8.07 -9.90 -6.32
N THR A 246 7.29 -9.83 -7.38
CA THR A 246 7.61 -10.36 -8.71
C THR A 246 7.52 -9.26 -9.76
N ILE A 247 8.23 -9.41 -10.88
CA ILE A 247 8.20 -8.43 -11.98
C ILE A 247 6.77 -8.19 -12.51
N PHE A 248 5.90 -9.18 -12.40
CA PHE A 248 4.51 -9.07 -12.87
C PHE A 248 3.69 -8.05 -12.08
N GLN A 249 4.01 -7.80 -10.81
CA GLN A 249 3.30 -6.84 -9.97
C GLN A 249 3.53 -5.40 -10.42
N PHE A 250 4.71 -5.08 -10.94
CA PHE A 250 5.00 -3.75 -11.49
C PHE A 250 4.24 -3.43 -12.78
N THR A 251 3.69 -4.44 -13.44
CA THR A 251 2.86 -4.26 -14.64
C THR A 251 1.37 -4.15 -14.34
N GLN A 252 0.98 -4.31 -13.07
CA GLN A 252 -0.41 -4.19 -12.63
C GLN A 252 -0.70 -2.74 -12.23
N SER A 253 -1.88 -2.25 -12.63
CA SER A 253 -2.40 -0.97 -12.17
C SER A 253 -3.60 -1.19 -11.26
N PRO A 254 -3.79 -0.38 -10.22
CA PRO A 254 -5.00 -0.43 -9.38
C PRO A 254 -6.29 -0.38 -10.18
N GLU A 255 -6.33 0.34 -11.30
CA GLU A 255 -7.49 0.41 -12.19
C GLU A 255 -7.90 -0.95 -12.79
N ASP A 256 -6.98 -1.88 -12.97
CA ASP A 256 -7.28 -3.19 -13.56
C ASP A 256 -8.23 -4.02 -12.70
N TYR A 257 -8.18 -3.82 -11.37
CA TYR A 257 -9.07 -4.51 -10.41
C TYR A 257 -10.53 -4.00 -10.49
N TYR A 258 -10.74 -2.78 -10.99
CA TYR A 258 -12.06 -2.17 -11.11
C TYR A 258 -12.68 -2.30 -12.51
N LYS A 259 -11.95 -2.88 -13.47
CA LYS A 259 -12.44 -3.18 -14.83
C LYS A 259 -12.94 -4.62 -14.91
N SER A 260 -13.70 -4.93 -15.97
CA SER A 260 -14.06 -6.32 -16.22
C SER A 260 -12.81 -7.18 -16.46
N PRO A 261 -12.79 -8.47 -16.09
CA PRO A 261 -11.61 -9.33 -16.22
C PRO A 261 -11.02 -9.36 -17.63
N VAL A 262 -11.87 -9.33 -18.65
CA VAL A 262 -11.42 -9.32 -20.06
C VAL A 262 -10.65 -8.04 -20.38
N VAL A 263 -11.20 -6.89 -19.96
CA VAL A 263 -10.60 -5.57 -20.21
C VAL A 263 -9.32 -5.41 -19.40
N GLY A 264 -9.29 -5.82 -18.13
CA GLY A 264 -8.09 -5.78 -17.28
C GLY A 264 -6.96 -6.63 -17.87
N ASN A 265 -7.25 -7.85 -18.32
CA ASN A 265 -6.27 -8.72 -18.96
C ASN A 265 -5.76 -8.14 -20.29
N TYR A 266 -6.63 -7.51 -21.09
CA TYR A 266 -6.21 -6.83 -22.29
C TYR A 266 -5.21 -5.69 -22.01
N PHE A 267 -5.48 -4.84 -21.00
CA PHE A 267 -4.56 -3.77 -20.63
C PHE A 267 -3.23 -4.30 -20.08
N ARG A 268 -3.24 -5.40 -19.32
CA ARG A 268 -2.00 -6.06 -18.90
C ARG A 268 -1.18 -6.54 -20.09
N LEU A 269 -1.81 -7.21 -21.04
CA LEU A 269 -1.15 -7.68 -22.27
C LEU A 269 -0.57 -6.51 -23.08
N VAL A 270 -1.30 -5.41 -23.19
CA VAL A 270 -0.81 -4.19 -23.85
C VAL A 270 0.43 -3.65 -23.13
N ARG A 271 0.43 -3.54 -21.78
CA ARG A 271 1.60 -3.09 -21.03
C ARG A 271 2.82 -3.99 -21.24
N PHE A 272 2.64 -5.31 -21.22
CA PHE A 272 3.73 -6.24 -21.56
C PHE A 272 4.25 -6.02 -22.97
N GLY A 273 3.36 -5.84 -23.93
CA GLY A 273 3.73 -5.53 -25.30
C GLY A 273 4.51 -4.22 -25.41
N CYS A 274 4.10 -3.20 -24.66
CA CYS A 274 4.77 -1.90 -24.61
C CYS A 274 6.17 -1.98 -24.01
N ILE A 275 6.33 -2.69 -22.88
CA ILE A 275 7.64 -2.94 -22.27
C ILE A 275 8.56 -3.68 -23.24
N PHE A 276 8.04 -4.69 -23.94
CA PHE A 276 8.80 -5.47 -24.92
C PHE A 276 9.20 -4.62 -26.13
N ILE A 277 8.27 -3.81 -26.65
CA ILE A 277 8.53 -2.88 -27.77
C ILE A 277 9.58 -1.85 -27.32
N SER A 278 9.42 -1.23 -26.17
CA SER A 278 10.36 -0.24 -25.63
C SER A 278 11.79 -0.81 -25.54
N LEU A 279 11.93 -2.04 -25.09
CA LEU A 279 13.24 -2.70 -24.98
C LEU A 279 13.88 -2.99 -26.35
N LEU A 280 13.09 -3.38 -27.34
CA LEU A 280 13.61 -3.84 -28.64
C LEU A 280 13.64 -2.76 -29.70
N LEU A 281 12.84 -1.71 -29.60
CA LEU A 281 12.63 -0.74 -30.68
C LEU A 281 13.91 -0.01 -31.06
N MET A 282 14.68 0.49 -30.08
CA MET A 282 15.94 1.17 -30.35
C MET A 282 17.05 0.25 -30.88
N PRO A 283 17.32 -0.91 -30.30
CA PRO A 283 18.25 -1.87 -30.91
C PRO A 283 17.85 -2.28 -32.34
N LEU A 284 16.56 -2.47 -32.58
CA LEU A 284 16.07 -2.81 -33.92
C LEU A 284 16.30 -1.65 -34.93
N PHE A 285 16.01 -0.42 -34.51
CA PHE A 285 16.28 0.78 -35.31
C PHE A 285 17.78 0.90 -35.65
N LEU A 286 18.67 0.69 -34.67
CA LEU A 286 20.12 0.69 -34.88
C LEU A 286 20.55 -0.38 -35.88
N LEU A 287 20.01 -1.60 -35.77
CA LEU A 287 20.29 -2.71 -36.68
C LEU A 287 19.85 -2.37 -38.10
N ILE A 288 18.61 -1.90 -38.26
CA ILE A 288 18.03 -1.54 -39.57
C ILE A 288 18.85 -0.43 -40.24
N THR A 289 19.27 0.59 -39.48
CA THR A 289 20.07 1.70 -40.01
C THR A 289 21.48 1.26 -40.39
N ALA A 290 22.10 0.38 -39.61
CA ALA A 290 23.44 -0.15 -39.90
C ALA A 290 23.49 -0.99 -41.18
N TYR A 291 22.44 -1.76 -41.45
CA TYR A 291 22.36 -2.61 -42.64
C TYR A 291 21.51 -1.98 -43.77
N TYR A 292 21.26 -0.67 -43.75
CA TYR A 292 20.39 0.01 -44.68
C TYR A 292 20.66 -0.29 -46.17
N PRO A 293 21.91 -0.37 -46.67
CA PRO A 293 22.18 -0.62 -48.08
C PRO A 293 21.73 -2.01 -48.57
N GLU A 294 21.72 -2.98 -47.66
CA GLU A 294 21.43 -4.40 -47.95
C GLU A 294 19.94 -4.75 -47.71
N LEU A 295 19.16 -3.83 -47.15
CA LEU A 295 17.76 -4.07 -46.83
C LEU A 295 16.84 -4.04 -48.03
N SER A 296 15.78 -4.85 -47.99
CA SER A 296 14.68 -4.76 -48.95
C SER A 296 13.91 -3.44 -48.77
N ASP A 297 13.29 -2.95 -49.86
CA ASP A 297 12.60 -1.64 -49.90
C ASP A 297 11.49 -1.49 -48.83
N LYS A 298 10.91 -2.59 -48.38
CA LYS A 298 9.91 -2.59 -47.30
C LYS A 298 10.47 -2.12 -45.95
N TRP A 299 11.69 -2.49 -45.63
CA TRP A 299 12.35 -2.12 -44.38
C TRP A 299 12.99 -0.72 -44.47
N LYS A 300 13.34 -0.27 -45.66
CA LYS A 300 13.84 1.09 -45.90
C LYS A 300 12.82 2.17 -45.54
N LEU A 301 11.54 1.82 -45.43
CA LEU A 301 10.50 2.75 -44.95
C LEU A 301 10.70 3.15 -43.49
N LEU A 302 11.37 2.32 -42.67
CA LEU A 302 11.56 2.55 -41.23
C LEU A 302 12.73 3.47 -40.93
N THR A 303 13.60 3.77 -41.89
CA THR A 303 14.75 4.67 -41.70
C THR A 303 15.12 5.34 -43.03
N SER A 304 15.53 6.60 -42.99
CA SER A 304 16.02 7.32 -44.18
C SER A 304 17.44 6.93 -44.59
N GLY A 305 18.11 6.08 -43.82
CA GLY A 305 19.50 5.70 -44.05
C GLY A 305 20.51 6.84 -43.85
N ARG A 306 20.10 7.96 -43.29
CA ARG A 306 21.01 9.05 -42.93
C ARG A 306 21.83 8.64 -41.72
N ILE A 307 23.13 8.47 -41.92
CA ILE A 307 24.08 8.16 -40.86
C ILE A 307 24.60 9.47 -40.29
N PRO A 308 24.46 9.76 -39.00
CA PRO A 308 25.04 10.95 -38.42
C PRO A 308 26.59 10.89 -38.44
N PRO A 309 27.27 12.04 -38.38
CA PRO A 309 28.74 12.10 -38.43
C PRO A 309 29.41 11.44 -37.20
N ILE A 310 28.64 11.20 -36.14
CA ILE A 310 29.07 10.51 -34.91
C ILE A 310 28.61 9.04 -35.02
N ASN A 311 29.30 8.13 -34.32
CA ASN A 311 28.86 6.74 -34.23
C ASN A 311 27.40 6.68 -33.79
N LEU A 312 26.59 5.99 -34.59
CA LEU A 312 25.13 5.92 -34.41
C LEU A 312 24.70 5.52 -32.99
N ILE A 313 25.43 4.61 -32.34
CA ILE A 313 25.13 4.16 -30.98
C ILE A 313 25.28 5.32 -30.00
N PHE A 314 26.41 6.05 -30.05
CA PHE A 314 26.62 7.21 -29.15
C PHE A 314 25.62 8.31 -29.41
N TYR A 315 25.25 8.52 -30.67
CA TYR A 315 24.24 9.48 -31.06
C TYR A 315 22.86 9.18 -30.43
N VAL A 316 22.40 7.93 -30.52
CA VAL A 316 21.14 7.49 -29.89
C VAL A 316 21.21 7.63 -28.37
N LEU A 317 22.31 7.19 -27.74
CA LEU A 317 22.48 7.32 -26.28
C LEU A 317 22.46 8.79 -25.82
N ILE A 318 23.04 9.73 -26.58
CA ILE A 318 22.98 11.16 -26.23
C ILE A 318 21.53 11.67 -26.30
N VAL A 319 20.77 11.27 -27.35
CA VAL A 319 19.38 11.68 -27.49
C VAL A 319 18.51 11.10 -26.37
N GLU A 320 18.65 9.80 -26.06
CA GLU A 320 17.93 9.16 -24.95
C GLU A 320 18.26 9.82 -23.62
N PHE A 321 19.55 10.03 -23.32
CA PHE A 321 19.98 10.72 -22.10
C PHE A 321 19.41 12.15 -22.01
N GLY A 322 19.36 12.88 -23.14
CA GLY A 322 18.75 14.21 -23.19
C GLY A 322 17.25 14.19 -22.89
N LEU A 323 16.53 13.19 -23.40
CA LEU A 323 15.11 12.99 -23.13
C LEU A 323 14.87 12.58 -21.68
N ASP A 324 15.71 11.73 -21.10
CA ASP A 324 15.63 11.35 -19.68
C ASP A 324 15.91 12.52 -18.76
N LEU A 325 16.90 13.35 -19.05
CA LEU A 325 17.15 14.61 -18.32
C LEU A 325 15.94 15.53 -18.37
N PHE A 326 15.30 15.64 -19.54
CA PHE A 326 14.11 16.45 -19.71
C PHE A 326 12.93 15.90 -18.90
N LYS A 327 12.67 14.59 -18.94
CA LYS A 327 11.65 13.91 -18.15
C LYS A 327 11.86 14.13 -16.64
N ASN A 328 13.09 13.94 -16.18
CA ASN A 328 13.45 14.13 -14.77
C ASN A 328 13.29 15.60 -14.34
N SER A 329 13.70 16.55 -15.17
CA SER A 329 13.52 17.97 -14.91
C SER A 329 12.03 18.38 -14.84
N ALA A 330 11.20 17.79 -15.72
CA ALA A 330 9.77 18.03 -15.73
C ALA A 330 9.08 17.44 -14.47
N SER A 331 9.55 16.32 -13.95
CA SER A 331 9.01 15.70 -12.74
C SER A 331 9.36 16.49 -11.47
N LEU A 332 10.49 17.19 -11.45
CA LEU A 332 10.92 18.05 -10.33
C LEU A 332 10.21 19.41 -10.30
N SER A 333 9.58 19.82 -11.38
CA SER A 333 8.81 21.05 -11.46
C SER A 333 7.49 20.93 -10.71
N SER A 334 7.05 22.03 -10.05
CA SER A 334 5.76 22.04 -9.37
C SER A 334 4.62 21.72 -10.36
N SER A 335 3.64 20.93 -9.91
CA SER A 335 2.55 20.36 -10.72
C SER A 335 1.76 21.38 -11.58
N ARG A 336 1.79 22.67 -11.22
CA ARG A 336 1.08 23.73 -11.95
C ARG A 336 1.76 24.13 -13.27
N PHE A 337 3.08 24.00 -13.37
CA PHE A 337 3.86 24.41 -14.53
C PHE A 337 4.45 23.25 -15.30
N SER A 338 4.53 22.06 -14.73
CA SER A 338 5.17 20.89 -15.33
C SER A 338 4.56 20.52 -16.69
N GLY A 339 3.24 20.52 -16.82
CA GLY A 339 2.55 20.15 -18.05
C GLY A 339 2.82 21.14 -19.20
N SER A 340 2.69 22.43 -18.96
CA SER A 340 2.93 23.46 -19.98
C SER A 340 4.42 23.57 -20.34
N LEU A 341 5.31 23.49 -19.36
CA LEU A 341 6.76 23.54 -19.60
C LEU A 341 7.25 22.32 -20.38
N SER A 342 6.70 21.14 -20.10
CA SER A 342 7.01 19.89 -20.81
C SER A 342 6.59 19.96 -22.27
N ILE A 343 5.39 20.47 -22.57
CA ILE A 343 4.90 20.58 -23.94
C ILE A 343 5.72 21.59 -24.73
N VAL A 344 5.87 22.81 -24.20
CA VAL A 344 6.59 23.91 -24.88
C VAL A 344 8.08 23.56 -24.99
N GLY A 345 8.70 23.06 -23.92
CA GLY A 345 10.12 22.68 -23.92
C GLY A 345 10.39 21.53 -24.89
N GLY A 346 9.56 20.49 -24.91
CA GLY A 346 9.69 19.37 -25.84
C GLY A 346 9.57 19.78 -27.31
N LEU A 347 8.60 20.64 -27.66
CA LEU A 347 8.44 21.17 -29.00
C LEU A 347 9.63 22.04 -29.43
N ILE A 348 10.07 22.97 -28.58
CA ILE A 348 11.20 23.87 -28.90
C ILE A 348 12.50 23.07 -29.01
N ILE A 349 12.81 22.19 -28.08
CA ILE A 349 14.04 21.38 -28.10
C ILE A 349 14.03 20.44 -29.30
N GLY A 350 12.90 19.78 -29.59
CA GLY A 350 12.76 18.88 -30.74
C GLY A 350 12.94 19.59 -32.07
N ASP A 351 12.29 20.75 -32.26
CA ASP A 351 12.39 21.53 -33.50
C ASP A 351 13.80 22.09 -33.69
N ILE A 352 14.43 22.63 -32.67
CA ILE A 352 15.81 23.10 -32.70
C ILE A 352 16.78 21.95 -32.98
N ALA A 353 16.64 20.81 -32.32
CA ALA A 353 17.52 19.66 -32.53
C ALA A 353 17.47 19.14 -33.95
N VAL A 354 16.28 19.13 -34.59
CA VAL A 354 16.11 18.73 -35.97
C VAL A 354 16.65 19.81 -36.93
N SER A 355 16.38 21.08 -36.67
CA SER A 355 16.81 22.19 -37.55
C SER A 355 18.33 22.37 -37.56
N LEU A 356 18.99 22.09 -36.48
CA LEU A 356 20.46 22.09 -36.34
C LEU A 356 21.12 20.77 -36.80
N ASN A 357 20.35 19.80 -37.28
CA ASN A 357 20.80 18.44 -37.59
C ASN A 357 21.49 17.73 -36.41
N TRP A 358 21.15 18.11 -35.16
CA TRP A 358 21.61 17.45 -33.96
C TRP A 358 20.86 16.14 -33.69
N ALA A 359 19.62 16.06 -34.16
CA ALA A 359 18.81 14.86 -34.10
C ALA A 359 18.08 14.65 -35.45
N THR A 360 17.98 13.41 -35.91
CA THR A 360 17.08 13.06 -37.01
C THR A 360 15.67 12.88 -36.48
N VAL A 361 14.69 13.22 -37.32
CA VAL A 361 13.26 13.06 -36.96
C VAL A 361 12.94 11.62 -36.53
N GLU A 362 13.58 10.65 -37.17
CA GLU A 362 13.38 9.23 -36.92
C GLU A 362 13.88 8.83 -35.53
N VAL A 363 15.09 9.26 -35.15
CA VAL A 363 15.64 8.96 -33.80
C VAL A 363 14.76 9.57 -32.74
N LEU A 364 14.33 10.82 -32.91
CA LEU A 364 13.40 11.45 -31.95
C LEU A 364 12.06 10.74 -31.91
N PHE A 365 11.53 10.26 -33.02
CA PHE A 365 10.28 9.52 -33.10
C PHE A 365 10.37 8.20 -32.30
N TYR A 366 11.41 7.39 -32.59
CA TYR A 366 11.58 6.11 -31.92
C TYR A 366 11.92 6.29 -30.43
N ALA A 367 12.78 7.24 -30.08
CA ALA A 367 13.10 7.56 -28.70
C ALA A 367 11.86 8.08 -27.92
N SER A 368 11.01 8.88 -28.55
CA SER A 368 9.76 9.33 -27.94
C SER A 368 8.79 8.17 -27.67
N ILE A 369 8.71 7.19 -28.56
CA ILE A 369 7.90 5.99 -28.34
C ILE A 369 8.44 5.20 -27.14
N THR A 370 9.75 4.97 -27.05
CA THR A 370 10.34 4.26 -25.91
C THR A 370 10.08 4.98 -24.60
N LEU A 371 10.19 6.31 -24.59
CA LEU A 371 9.96 7.15 -23.40
C LEU A 371 8.50 7.17 -22.93
N LEU A 372 7.54 7.11 -23.85
CA LEU A 372 6.10 7.10 -23.50
C LEU A 372 5.65 5.83 -22.77
N TRP A 373 6.42 4.75 -22.92
CA TRP A 373 6.05 3.44 -22.38
C TRP A 373 6.92 2.98 -21.19
N LEU A 374 7.93 3.75 -20.82
CA LEU A 374 8.73 3.64 -19.61
C LEU A 374 8.21 4.56 -18.51
#